data_822c16fc6ef859c2ebf441ee18eabe38
#
_entry.id   822c16fc6ef859c2ebf441ee18eabe38
#
_cell.length_a   1.000
_cell.length_b   1.000
_cell.length_c   1.000
_cell.angle_alpha   90.00
_cell.angle_beta   90.00
_cell.angle_gamma   90.00
#
_symmetry.space_group_name_H-M   'P 1'
#
loop_
_entity.id
_entity.type
_entity.pdbx_description
1 polymer ?
#
loop_
_entity_poly.entity_id
_entity_poly.type
_entity_poly.pdbx_seq_one_letter_code
_entity_poly.pdbx_strand_id
1 'polypeptide(L)'
;EFRPLGIPTVRDRVVMTAAKIVLEPIFEADFLPVSHGFRPRRSAHDALEVIRGEVNHGRRWVLDADVRDCFGSIDHDALMRLVEARVSDRAMLKLLRAWLRAGILEPGGFVPTGRGTPQGSPISPLLANIALHTLDQVFAGRGLGVLVRYADDFVVVCSTRRQALRARQRAEEVLGRLGLV
;
A
#
# COMPACT_ATOMS: atom_id res chain seq x y z
N GLU A 1 21.58 1.92 -0.76
CA GLU A 1 20.87 2.10 -2.04
C GLU A 1 20.23 3.48 -2.06
N PHE A 2 20.54 4.31 -3.08
CA PHE A 2 19.94 5.64 -3.19
C PHE A 2 18.57 5.49 -3.83
N ARG A 3 17.51 5.88 -3.12
CA ARG A 3 16.14 5.95 -3.68
C ARG A 3 15.90 7.40 -4.11
N PRO A 4 15.59 7.67 -5.38
CA PRO A 4 15.29 9.02 -5.85
C PRO A 4 13.99 9.51 -5.20
N LEU A 5 14.05 10.68 -4.55
CA LEU A 5 12.89 11.33 -3.96
C LEU A 5 12.36 12.36 -4.95
N GLY A 6 11.17 12.12 -5.49
CA GLY A 6 10.47 13.07 -6.35
C GLY A 6 9.82 14.18 -5.52
N ILE A 7 10.16 15.42 -5.79
CA ILE A 7 9.56 16.59 -5.09
C ILE A 7 8.55 17.24 -6.02
N PRO A 8 7.23 17.07 -5.81
CA PRO A 8 6.21 17.79 -6.59
C PRO A 8 6.31 19.29 -6.41
N THR A 9 5.88 20.06 -7.40
CA THR A 9 5.79 21.52 -7.27
C THR A 9 4.85 21.91 -6.13
N VAL A 10 4.99 23.11 -5.60
CA VAL A 10 4.09 23.59 -4.52
C VAL A 10 2.64 23.55 -4.94
N ARG A 11 2.32 23.88 -6.20
CA ARG A 11 0.97 23.78 -6.76
C ARG A 11 0.45 22.35 -6.73
N ASP A 12 1.24 21.42 -7.23
CA ASP A 12 0.84 20.01 -7.26
C ASP A 12 0.64 19.47 -5.86
N ARG A 13 1.54 19.81 -4.91
CA ARG A 13 1.40 19.41 -3.51
C ARG A 13 0.09 19.88 -2.88
N VAL A 14 -0.32 21.12 -3.14
CA VAL A 14 -1.61 21.67 -2.64
C VAL A 14 -2.77 20.87 -3.23
N VAL A 15 -2.79 20.65 -4.56
CA VAL A 15 -3.88 19.94 -5.23
C VAL A 15 -3.91 18.46 -4.84
N MET A 16 -2.75 17.80 -4.75
CA MET A 16 -2.65 16.41 -4.29
C MET A 16 -3.13 16.25 -2.84
N THR A 17 -2.80 17.21 -1.97
CA THR A 17 -3.27 17.19 -0.57
C THR A 17 -4.78 17.40 -0.51
N ALA A 18 -5.34 18.33 -1.29
CA ALA A 18 -6.79 18.52 -1.37
C ALA A 18 -7.51 17.27 -1.87
N ALA A 19 -6.98 16.63 -2.93
CA ALA A 19 -7.52 15.36 -3.42
C ALA A 19 -7.43 14.24 -2.37
N LYS A 20 -6.31 14.16 -1.64
CA LYS A 20 -6.15 13.22 -0.52
C LYS A 20 -7.22 13.43 0.55
N ILE A 21 -7.46 14.66 0.98
CA ILE A 21 -8.47 14.98 2.00
C ILE A 21 -9.87 14.49 1.59
N VAL A 22 -10.20 14.56 0.30
CA VAL A 22 -11.49 14.08 -0.22
C VAL A 22 -11.53 12.56 -0.34
N LEU A 23 -10.46 11.93 -0.81
CA LEU A 23 -10.41 10.50 -1.07
C LEU A 23 -10.18 9.65 0.19
N GLU A 24 -9.37 10.13 1.13
CA GLU A 24 -8.96 9.37 2.31
C GLU A 24 -10.16 8.85 3.12
N PRO A 25 -11.21 9.62 3.43
CA PRO A 25 -12.36 9.12 4.17
C PRO A 25 -13.12 8.00 3.43
N ILE A 26 -13.14 8.04 2.10
CA ILE A 26 -13.83 7.05 1.26
C ILE A 26 -13.15 5.67 1.41
N PHE A 27 -11.81 5.65 1.32
CA PHE A 27 -11.05 4.41 1.41
C PHE A 27 -10.81 3.98 2.86
N GLU A 28 -10.68 4.94 3.79
CA GLU A 28 -10.54 4.63 5.22
C GLU A 28 -11.73 3.85 5.77
N ALA A 29 -12.94 4.07 5.21
CA ALA A 29 -14.14 3.31 5.56
C ALA A 29 -14.03 1.81 5.19
N ASP A 30 -13.21 1.48 4.18
CA ASP A 30 -13.03 0.10 3.71
C ASP A 30 -11.80 -0.58 4.34
N PHE A 31 -10.79 0.19 4.73
CA PHE A 31 -9.52 -0.36 5.20
C PHE A 31 -9.68 -1.20 6.48
N LEU A 32 -9.10 -2.39 6.43
CA LEU A 32 -9.18 -3.34 7.53
C LEU A 32 -8.28 -2.96 8.72
N PRO A 33 -8.59 -3.45 9.94
CA PRO A 33 -7.82 -3.18 11.14
C PRO A 33 -6.36 -3.64 11.09
N VAL A 34 -6.02 -4.55 10.18
CA VAL A 34 -4.68 -5.14 10.02
C VAL A 34 -3.65 -4.17 9.44
N SER A 35 -4.10 -3.07 8.81
CA SER A 35 -3.27 -2.04 8.20
C SER A 35 -3.10 -0.84 9.15
N HIS A 36 -1.88 -0.43 9.41
CA HIS A 36 -1.55 0.62 10.38
C HIS A 36 -0.79 1.82 9.77
N GLY A 37 0.08 1.60 8.77
CA GLY A 37 0.91 2.65 8.20
C GLY A 37 0.14 3.66 7.36
N PHE A 38 0.51 4.94 7.46
CA PHE A 38 -0.08 6.07 6.71
C PHE A 38 -1.59 6.26 6.87
N ARG A 39 -2.15 5.78 7.98
CA ARG A 39 -3.58 5.89 8.29
C ARG A 39 -3.81 6.81 9.48
N PRO A 40 -4.91 7.61 9.47
CA PRO A 40 -5.25 8.45 10.60
C PRO A 40 -5.52 7.60 11.85
N ARG A 41 -5.05 8.08 13.01
CA ARG A 41 -5.24 7.44 14.33
C ARG A 41 -4.65 6.00 14.42
N ARG A 42 -3.69 5.64 13.58
CA ARG A 42 -2.96 4.39 13.62
C ARG A 42 -1.47 4.66 13.78
N SER A 43 -0.80 3.84 14.54
CA SER A 43 0.62 3.97 14.83
C SER A 43 1.37 2.65 14.70
N ALA A 44 2.71 2.71 14.66
CA ALA A 44 3.55 1.52 14.71
C ALA A 44 3.39 0.77 16.04
N HIS A 45 3.12 1.50 17.14
CA HIS A 45 2.86 0.88 18.43
C HIS A 45 1.61 0.01 18.42
N ASP A 46 0.53 0.45 17.76
CA ASP A 46 -0.69 -0.36 17.63
C ASP A 46 -0.40 -1.67 16.87
N ALA A 47 0.41 -1.61 15.81
CA ALA A 47 0.85 -2.80 15.07
C ALA A 47 1.64 -3.76 15.96
N LEU A 48 2.60 -3.24 16.73
CA LEU A 48 3.42 -4.03 17.66
C LEU A 48 2.58 -4.66 18.79
N GLU A 49 1.56 -3.95 19.29
CA GLU A 49 0.65 -4.50 20.31
C GLU A 49 -0.15 -5.69 19.76
N VAL A 50 -0.61 -5.64 18.50
CA VAL A 50 -1.28 -6.78 17.87
C VAL A 50 -0.32 -7.98 17.78
N ILE A 51 0.90 -7.76 17.30
CA ILE A 51 1.92 -8.82 17.20
C ILE A 51 2.20 -9.43 18.59
N ARG A 52 2.41 -8.59 19.62
CA ARG A 52 2.64 -9.02 20.99
C ARG A 52 1.49 -9.87 21.52
N GLY A 53 0.25 -9.45 21.28
CA GLY A 53 -0.94 -10.20 21.68
C GLY A 53 -0.98 -11.57 21.03
N GLU A 54 -0.72 -11.68 19.75
CA GLU A 54 -0.73 -12.95 19.01
C GLU A 54 0.38 -13.91 19.46
N VAL A 55 1.57 -13.40 19.78
CA VAL A 55 2.67 -14.19 20.34
C VAL A 55 2.31 -14.72 21.73
N ASN A 56 1.68 -13.90 22.57
CA ASN A 56 1.20 -14.32 23.90
C ASN A 56 0.10 -15.39 23.82
N HIS A 57 -0.70 -15.40 22.75
CA HIS A 57 -1.66 -16.46 22.45
C HIS A 57 -1.02 -17.76 21.90
N GLY A 58 0.31 -17.86 21.90
CA GLY A 58 1.05 -19.07 21.57
C GLY A 58 1.41 -19.22 20.09
N ARG A 59 1.19 -18.22 19.24
CA ARG A 59 1.67 -18.23 17.86
C ARG A 59 3.17 -17.91 17.85
N ARG A 60 3.97 -18.79 17.24
CA ARG A 60 5.44 -18.72 17.31
C ARG A 60 6.12 -18.72 15.93
N TRP A 61 5.35 -18.79 14.86
CA TRP A 61 5.86 -18.74 13.51
C TRP A 61 5.50 -17.39 12.89
N VAL A 62 6.49 -16.73 12.34
CA VAL A 62 6.33 -15.41 11.72
C VAL A 62 6.81 -15.50 10.27
N LEU A 63 5.97 -15.04 9.36
CA LEU A 63 6.41 -14.59 8.05
C LEU A 63 6.68 -13.10 8.18
N ASP A 64 7.92 -12.70 7.97
CA ASP A 64 8.37 -11.31 7.90
C ASP A 64 8.69 -11.00 6.44
N ALA A 65 8.09 -9.97 5.88
CA ALA A 65 8.21 -9.64 4.47
C ALA A 65 8.05 -8.14 4.23
N ASP A 66 8.82 -7.66 3.27
CA ASP A 66 8.77 -6.31 2.73
C ASP A 66 8.48 -6.36 1.22
N VAL A 67 7.69 -5.43 0.73
CA VAL A 67 7.40 -5.34 -0.71
C VAL A 67 8.49 -4.52 -1.39
N ARG A 68 9.30 -5.20 -2.22
CA ARG A 68 10.40 -4.56 -2.93
C ARG A 68 9.89 -3.40 -3.79
N ASP A 69 10.43 -2.19 -3.54
CA ASP A 69 10.11 -0.97 -4.29
C ASP A 69 8.60 -0.79 -4.52
N CYS A 70 7.82 -0.92 -3.44
CA CYS A 70 6.36 -0.88 -3.50
C CYS A 70 5.87 0.35 -4.27
N PHE A 71 6.37 1.54 -3.89
CA PHE A 71 5.94 2.79 -4.53
C PHE A 71 6.33 2.89 -6.00
N GLY A 72 7.48 2.35 -6.40
CA GLY A 72 7.97 2.40 -7.77
C GLY A 72 7.39 1.31 -8.69
N SER A 73 6.78 0.28 -8.12
CA SER A 73 6.40 -0.93 -8.89
C SER A 73 4.90 -1.09 -9.12
N ILE A 74 4.03 -0.36 -8.39
CA ILE A 74 2.56 -0.49 -8.50
C ILE A 74 2.11 -0.28 -9.95
N ASP A 75 1.40 -1.26 -10.51
CA ASP A 75 0.81 -1.16 -11.84
C ASP A 75 -0.32 -0.11 -11.85
N HIS A 76 -0.21 0.88 -12.74
CA HIS A 76 -1.16 2.01 -12.81
C HIS A 76 -2.59 1.55 -13.13
N ASP A 77 -2.75 0.59 -14.03
CA ASP A 77 -4.08 0.12 -14.44
C ASP A 77 -4.72 -0.73 -13.35
N ALA A 78 -3.92 -1.55 -12.65
CA ALA A 78 -4.38 -2.31 -11.49
C ALA A 78 -4.84 -1.36 -10.37
N LEU A 79 -4.02 -0.36 -10.03
CA LEU A 79 -4.36 0.65 -9.03
C LEU A 79 -5.63 1.41 -9.41
N MET A 80 -5.72 1.89 -10.66
CA MET A 80 -6.88 2.67 -11.08
C MET A 80 -8.17 1.88 -11.08
N ARG A 81 -8.15 0.57 -11.41
CA ARG A 81 -9.33 -0.30 -11.23
C ARG A 81 -9.82 -0.34 -9.78
N LEU A 82 -8.90 -0.39 -8.81
CA LEU A 82 -9.27 -0.36 -7.38
C LEU A 82 -9.85 1.00 -6.97
N VAL A 83 -9.30 2.09 -7.49
CA VAL A 83 -9.83 3.44 -7.24
C VAL A 83 -11.22 3.60 -7.85
N GLU A 84 -11.41 3.18 -9.10
CA GLU A 84 -12.68 3.29 -9.83
C GLU A 84 -13.81 2.46 -9.23
N ALA A 85 -13.49 1.41 -8.47
CA ALA A 85 -14.49 0.64 -7.73
C ALA A 85 -15.20 1.49 -6.65
N ARG A 86 -14.61 2.60 -6.21
CA ARG A 86 -15.15 3.47 -5.16
C ARG A 86 -15.40 4.92 -5.60
N VAL A 87 -14.74 5.36 -6.66
CA VAL A 87 -14.76 6.74 -7.14
C VAL A 87 -15.27 6.76 -8.57
N SER A 88 -16.41 7.41 -8.79
CA SER A 88 -17.02 7.57 -10.11
C SER A 88 -16.78 8.96 -10.74
N ASP A 89 -16.23 9.90 -10.00
CA ASP A 89 -15.94 11.25 -10.48
C ASP A 89 -14.84 11.23 -11.56
N ARG A 90 -15.23 11.53 -12.79
CA ARG A 90 -14.32 11.48 -13.97
C ARG A 90 -13.19 12.50 -13.89
N ALA A 91 -13.44 13.67 -13.27
CA ALA A 91 -12.41 14.70 -13.15
C ALA A 91 -11.32 14.26 -12.16
N MET A 92 -11.72 13.70 -11.02
CA MET A 92 -10.81 13.12 -10.05
C MET A 92 -10.00 11.96 -10.65
N LEU A 93 -10.64 11.03 -11.32
CA LEU A 93 -9.97 9.89 -11.98
C LEU A 93 -8.98 10.34 -13.07
N LYS A 94 -9.33 11.36 -13.87
CA LYS A 94 -8.43 11.96 -14.85
C LYS A 94 -7.21 12.61 -14.19
N LEU A 95 -7.42 13.30 -13.08
CA LEU A 95 -6.36 13.96 -12.32
C LEU A 95 -5.38 12.93 -11.74
N LEU A 96 -5.88 11.87 -11.12
CA LEU A 96 -5.04 10.78 -10.59
C LEU A 96 -4.20 10.12 -11.69
N ARG A 97 -4.80 9.80 -12.86
CA ARG A 97 -4.06 9.26 -14.00
C ARG A 97 -3.00 10.22 -14.53
N ALA A 98 -3.29 11.52 -14.54
CA ALA A 98 -2.32 12.52 -14.96
C ALA A 98 -1.10 12.55 -14.03
N TRP A 99 -1.30 12.49 -12.72
CA TRP A 99 -0.19 12.43 -11.76
C TRP A 99 0.62 11.15 -11.85
N LEU A 100 -0.02 10.00 -12.00
CA LEU A 100 0.68 8.71 -12.15
C LEU A 100 1.57 8.68 -13.41
N ARG A 101 1.17 9.40 -14.49
CA ARG A 101 1.89 9.47 -15.76
C ARG A 101 2.79 10.69 -15.90
N ALA A 102 2.82 11.56 -14.89
CA ALA A 102 3.52 12.85 -15.00
C ALA A 102 5.03 12.74 -15.23
N GLY A 103 5.64 11.58 -14.93
CA GLY A 103 7.08 11.38 -15.05
C GLY A 103 7.89 12.13 -14.01
N ILE A 104 9.20 12.02 -14.11
CA ILE A 104 10.17 12.64 -13.22
C ILE A 104 11.15 13.47 -14.06
N LEU A 105 11.42 14.70 -13.63
CA LEU A 105 12.47 15.51 -14.20
C LEU A 105 13.78 15.28 -13.43
N GLU A 106 14.73 14.65 -14.08
CA GLU A 106 16.08 14.39 -13.55
C GLU A 106 17.11 15.35 -14.18
N PRO A 107 18.34 15.45 -13.63
CA PRO A 107 19.39 16.26 -14.22
C PRO A 107 19.70 15.89 -15.68
N GLY A 108 19.44 14.63 -16.08
CA GLY A 108 19.63 14.13 -17.45
C GLY A 108 18.44 14.35 -18.40
N GLY A 109 17.34 14.92 -17.92
CA GLY A 109 16.11 15.14 -18.70
C GLY A 109 14.85 14.54 -18.09
N PHE A 110 13.77 14.54 -18.87
CA PHE A 110 12.48 13.99 -18.47
C PHE A 110 12.44 12.47 -18.64
N VAL A 111 12.07 11.77 -17.57
CA VAL A 111 11.88 10.30 -17.54
C VAL A 111 10.39 10.00 -17.36
N PRO A 112 9.71 9.39 -18.36
CA PRO A 112 8.32 9.01 -18.23
C PRO A 112 8.15 7.87 -17.21
N THR A 113 7.10 7.91 -16.38
CA THR A 113 6.74 6.84 -15.45
C THR A 113 5.61 6.00 -16.01
N GLY A 114 5.88 4.70 -16.24
CA GLY A 114 4.87 3.73 -16.68
C GLY A 114 4.29 2.91 -15.53
N ARG A 115 4.89 3.00 -14.34
CA ARG A 115 4.52 2.29 -13.12
C ARG A 115 4.84 3.14 -11.90
N GLY A 116 4.28 2.74 -10.79
CA GLY A 116 4.58 3.31 -9.48
C GLY A 116 3.88 4.64 -9.20
N THR A 117 4.07 5.08 -7.98
CA THR A 117 3.60 6.38 -7.49
C THR A 117 4.82 7.19 -7.08
N PRO A 118 4.91 8.50 -7.41
CA PRO A 118 6.10 9.28 -7.10
C PRO A 118 6.40 9.28 -5.60
N GLN A 119 7.60 8.83 -5.20
CA GLN A 119 8.06 8.95 -3.81
C GLN A 119 8.15 10.43 -3.45
N GLY A 120 7.56 10.81 -2.31
CA GLY A 120 7.47 12.23 -1.87
C GLY A 120 6.18 12.95 -2.27
N SER A 121 5.30 12.32 -3.05
CA SER A 121 3.96 12.84 -3.33
C SER A 121 3.04 12.69 -2.12
N PRO A 122 2.26 13.72 -1.73
CA PRO A 122 1.32 13.67 -0.60
C PRO A 122 0.25 12.58 -0.70
N ILE A 123 -0.13 12.20 -1.93
CA ILE A 123 -1.20 11.22 -2.17
C ILE A 123 -0.67 9.78 -2.31
N SER A 124 0.61 9.57 -2.59
CA SER A 124 1.19 8.24 -2.83
C SER A 124 1.00 7.25 -1.68
N PRO A 125 1.09 7.65 -0.39
CA PRO A 125 0.80 6.73 0.72
C PRO A 125 -0.63 6.20 0.72
N LEU A 126 -1.62 7.02 0.37
CA LEU A 126 -3.00 6.59 0.23
C LEU A 126 -3.16 5.60 -0.93
N LEU A 127 -2.57 5.91 -2.09
CA LEU A 127 -2.63 5.04 -3.28
C LEU A 127 -1.96 3.69 -3.03
N ALA A 128 -0.83 3.66 -2.32
CA ALA A 128 -0.18 2.41 -1.91
C ALA A 128 -1.08 1.60 -0.97
N ASN A 129 -1.72 2.24 0.02
CA ASN A 129 -2.68 1.56 0.89
C ASN A 129 -3.88 1.00 0.14
N ILE A 130 -4.40 1.70 -0.89
CA ILE A 130 -5.48 1.19 -1.75
C ILE A 130 -5.04 -0.07 -2.49
N ALA A 131 -3.84 -0.08 -3.08
CA ALA A 131 -3.30 -1.26 -3.75
C ALA A 131 -3.13 -2.43 -2.79
N LEU A 132 -2.45 -2.21 -1.65
CA LEU A 132 -2.14 -3.23 -0.66
C LEU A 132 -3.36 -3.71 0.14
N HIS A 133 -4.47 -2.96 0.14
CA HIS A 133 -5.73 -3.42 0.73
C HIS A 133 -6.21 -4.75 0.14
N THR A 134 -5.87 -5.05 -1.11
CA THR A 134 -6.13 -6.36 -1.72
C THR A 134 -5.45 -7.51 -0.95
N LEU A 135 -4.22 -7.28 -0.45
CA LEU A 135 -3.53 -8.21 0.44
C LEU A 135 -4.28 -8.35 1.77
N ASP A 136 -4.67 -7.22 2.38
CA ASP A 136 -5.39 -7.20 3.65
C ASP A 136 -6.67 -8.03 3.58
N GLN A 137 -7.47 -7.86 2.51
CA GLN A 137 -8.71 -8.58 2.28
C GLN A 137 -8.51 -10.11 2.17
N VAL A 138 -7.46 -10.55 1.50
CA VAL A 138 -7.16 -11.98 1.37
C VAL A 138 -6.81 -12.59 2.72
N PHE A 139 -6.09 -11.86 3.57
CA PHE A 139 -5.70 -12.33 4.90
C PHE A 139 -6.78 -12.14 5.97
N ALA A 140 -7.81 -11.36 5.71
CA ALA A 140 -9.00 -11.30 6.58
C ALA A 140 -9.75 -12.64 6.64
N GLY A 141 -9.54 -13.52 5.65
CA GLY A 141 -10.05 -14.89 5.65
C GLY A 141 -9.38 -15.76 6.71
N ARG A 142 -10.10 -16.82 7.15
CA ARG A 142 -9.58 -17.76 8.16
C ARG A 142 -8.51 -18.67 7.57
N GLY A 143 -7.44 -18.91 8.32
CA GLY A 143 -6.49 -19.99 8.03
C GLY A 143 -5.10 -19.60 7.57
N LEU A 144 -4.85 -18.34 7.20
CA LEU A 144 -3.54 -17.88 6.76
C LEU A 144 -2.65 -17.30 7.87
N GLY A 145 -3.15 -17.14 9.07
CA GLY A 145 -2.48 -16.44 10.17
C GLY A 145 -3.07 -15.04 10.37
N VAL A 146 -2.45 -14.26 11.23
CA VAL A 146 -2.85 -12.88 11.51
C VAL A 146 -1.87 -11.93 10.82
N LEU A 147 -2.36 -11.23 9.81
CA LEU A 147 -1.61 -10.19 9.11
C LEU A 147 -1.56 -8.93 9.97
N VAL A 148 -0.37 -8.34 10.05
CA VAL A 148 -0.16 -6.99 10.59
C VAL A 148 0.71 -6.25 9.59
N ARG A 149 0.18 -5.19 8.99
CA ARG A 149 0.87 -4.41 7.95
C ARG A 149 1.10 -2.97 8.39
N TYR A 150 2.32 -2.50 8.19
CA TYR A 150 2.68 -1.10 8.36
C TYR A 150 3.26 -0.56 7.04
N ALA A 151 2.46 0.16 6.28
CA ALA A 151 2.78 0.58 4.91
C ALA A 151 3.06 -0.63 3.99
N ASP A 152 4.25 -0.76 3.46
CA ASP A 152 4.76 -1.86 2.62
C ASP A 152 5.38 -3.01 3.43
N ASP A 153 5.81 -2.75 4.67
CA ASP A 153 6.24 -3.81 5.61
C ASP A 153 5.06 -4.59 6.15
N PHE A 154 5.16 -5.91 6.21
CA PHE A 154 4.13 -6.71 6.85
C PHE A 154 4.67 -7.98 7.50
N VAL A 155 4.01 -8.39 8.57
CA VAL A 155 4.24 -9.68 9.19
C VAL A 155 2.96 -10.49 9.22
N VAL A 156 3.10 -11.83 9.13
CA VAL A 156 1.98 -12.75 9.36
C VAL A 156 2.33 -13.66 10.52
N VAL A 157 1.61 -13.51 11.62
CA VAL A 157 1.82 -14.31 12.84
C VAL A 157 1.01 -15.61 12.73
N CYS A 158 1.70 -16.75 12.79
CA CYS A 158 1.17 -18.06 12.49
C CYS A 158 1.33 -19.04 13.67
N SER A 159 0.44 -20.03 13.75
CA SER A 159 0.52 -21.10 14.74
C SER A 159 1.49 -22.21 14.32
N THR A 160 1.70 -22.44 13.03
CA THR A 160 2.54 -23.53 12.50
C THR A 160 3.40 -23.07 11.32
N ARG A 161 4.54 -23.74 11.11
CA ARG A 161 5.39 -23.54 9.94
C ARG A 161 4.64 -23.72 8.62
N ARG A 162 3.76 -24.72 8.55
CA ARG A 162 2.95 -24.99 7.35
C ARG A 162 2.01 -23.81 7.04
N GLN A 163 1.48 -23.16 8.06
CA GLN A 163 0.64 -21.97 7.90
C GLN A 163 1.46 -20.79 7.36
N ALA A 164 2.66 -20.55 7.90
CA ALA A 164 3.55 -19.49 7.43
C ALA A 164 3.96 -19.67 5.95
N LEU A 165 4.25 -20.91 5.54
CA LEU A 165 4.58 -21.21 4.13
C LEU A 165 3.39 -20.97 3.20
N ARG A 166 2.16 -21.32 3.62
CA ARG A 166 0.94 -21.02 2.84
C ARG A 166 0.65 -19.51 2.79
N ALA A 167 0.89 -18.81 3.89
CA ALA A 167 0.75 -17.37 3.95
C ALA A 167 1.71 -16.69 2.97
N ARG A 168 2.97 -17.11 2.92
CA ARG A 168 3.97 -16.63 1.96
C ARG A 168 3.50 -16.81 0.52
N GLN A 169 3.16 -18.04 0.14
CA GLN A 169 2.70 -18.34 -1.22
C GLN A 169 1.50 -17.46 -1.60
N ARG A 170 0.55 -17.29 -0.67
CA ARG A 170 -0.64 -16.48 -0.93
C ARG A 170 -0.33 -15.00 -1.06
N ALA A 171 0.61 -14.48 -0.27
CA ALA A 171 1.08 -13.10 -0.40
C ALA A 171 1.74 -12.87 -1.77
N GLU A 172 2.65 -13.75 -2.18
CA GLU A 172 3.33 -13.70 -3.49
C GLU A 172 2.31 -13.70 -4.65
N GLU A 173 1.28 -14.55 -4.60
CA GLU A 173 0.21 -14.60 -5.62
C GLU A 173 -0.58 -13.28 -5.71
N VAL A 174 -0.92 -12.70 -4.57
CA VAL A 174 -1.71 -11.46 -4.51
C VAL A 174 -0.89 -10.26 -4.96
N LEU A 175 0.32 -10.13 -4.45
CA LEU A 175 1.23 -9.04 -4.81
C LEU A 175 1.61 -9.11 -6.29
N GLY A 176 1.84 -10.30 -6.84
CA GLY A 176 2.13 -10.47 -8.27
C GLY A 176 1.01 -9.97 -9.20
N ARG A 177 -0.26 -10.03 -8.79
CA ARG A 177 -1.40 -9.44 -9.55
C ARG A 177 -1.39 -7.90 -9.56
N LEU A 178 -0.69 -7.29 -8.62
CA LEU A 178 -0.50 -5.84 -8.53
C LEU A 178 0.80 -5.38 -9.18
N GLY A 179 1.57 -6.31 -9.77
CA GLY A 179 2.90 -6.04 -10.30
C GLY A 179 3.99 -5.90 -9.23
N LEU A 180 3.70 -6.33 -8.00
CA LEU A 180 4.58 -6.22 -6.82
C LEU A 180 5.30 -7.55 -6.54
N VAL A 181 6.52 -7.46 -5.98
CA VAL A 181 7.36 -8.61 -5.61
C VAL A 181 7.87 -8.49 -4.19
#